data_c515fcf49ddbf8951a4193744333d375
#
_entry.id   c515fcf49ddbf8951a4193744333d375
#
_cell.length_a   1.000
_cell.length_b   1.000
_cell.length_c   1.000
_cell.angle_alpha   90.00
_cell.angle_beta   90.00
_cell.angle_gamma   90.00
#
_symmetry.space_group_name_H-M   'P 1'
#
loop_
_entity.id
_entity.type
_entity.pdbx_description
1 polymer ?
#
loop_
_entity_poly.entity_id
_entity_poly.type
_entity_poly.pdbx_seq_one_letter_code
_entity_poly.pdbx_strand_id
1 'polypeptide(L)'
;MEYKMKLHENQHLFAQLLNFAANTLKVRPEFIEKDYWITCALQRMSQNVNAEKVVFKGGTSLSKAYRITNRFSEDIDIAVIDADSFSGNQLKTFIKRLAKDMSADLNELVVPNVTSKGSRFYKAIYQYPNLVGLTSSAVKAGQILIEVNTYANPYPYTY
;
A
#
# COMPACT_ATOMS: atom_id res chain seq x y z
N MET A 1 -23.59 14.82 2.56
CA MET A 1 -22.31 14.09 2.39
C MET A 1 -22.03 14.06 0.90
N GLU A 2 -21.07 14.84 0.44
CA GLU A 2 -20.72 14.92 -0.99
C GLU A 2 -20.02 13.59 -1.37
N TYR A 3 -20.64 12.80 -2.24
CA TYR A 3 -20.04 11.56 -2.74
C TYR A 3 -18.90 11.94 -3.67
N LYS A 4 -17.68 11.87 -3.16
CA LYS A 4 -16.47 12.14 -3.95
C LYS A 4 -16.11 10.86 -4.70
N MET A 5 -16.49 10.79 -5.97
CA MET A 5 -16.16 9.67 -6.86
C MET A 5 -14.64 9.43 -6.86
N LYS A 6 -14.22 8.20 -6.60
CA LYS A 6 -12.82 7.83 -6.71
C LYS A 6 -12.44 7.71 -8.19
N LEU A 7 -11.27 8.20 -8.55
CA LEU A 7 -10.83 8.25 -9.95
C LEU A 7 -10.91 6.89 -10.66
N HIS A 8 -10.55 5.82 -9.99
CA HIS A 8 -10.57 4.47 -10.55
C HIS A 8 -11.99 3.88 -10.79
N GLU A 9 -13.04 4.52 -10.28
CA GLU A 9 -14.43 4.12 -10.56
C GLU A 9 -14.83 4.44 -12.00
N ASN A 10 -14.15 5.42 -12.65
CA ASN A 10 -14.26 5.69 -14.07
C ASN A 10 -13.00 5.18 -14.79
N GLN A 11 -13.01 3.93 -15.21
CA GLN A 11 -11.87 3.26 -15.82
C GLN A 11 -11.32 3.97 -17.06
N HIS A 12 -12.20 4.50 -17.90
CA HIS A 12 -11.80 5.21 -19.12
C HIS A 12 -11.04 6.50 -18.80
N LEU A 13 -11.61 7.33 -17.93
CA LEU A 13 -10.96 8.57 -17.48
C LEU A 13 -9.65 8.26 -16.74
N PHE A 14 -9.65 7.23 -15.90
CA PHE A 14 -8.46 6.83 -15.16
C PHE A 14 -7.33 6.42 -16.10
N ALA A 15 -7.59 5.56 -17.10
CA ALA A 15 -6.60 5.16 -18.09
C ALA A 15 -6.04 6.37 -18.90
N GLN A 16 -6.89 7.31 -19.27
CA GLN A 16 -6.45 8.53 -19.95
C GLN A 16 -5.51 9.36 -19.09
N LEU A 17 -5.85 9.57 -17.82
CA LEU A 17 -5.03 10.35 -16.89
C LEU A 17 -3.72 9.65 -16.54
N LEU A 18 -3.70 8.32 -16.42
CA LEU A 18 -2.46 7.54 -16.25
C LEU A 18 -1.50 7.77 -17.42
N ASN A 19 -1.99 7.66 -18.66
CA ASN A 19 -1.19 7.89 -19.86
C ASN A 19 -0.71 9.34 -19.97
N PHE A 20 -1.57 10.30 -19.64
CA PHE A 20 -1.20 11.72 -19.63
C PHE A 20 -0.09 12.00 -18.61
N ALA A 21 -0.23 11.51 -17.39
CA ALA A 21 0.79 11.68 -16.35
C ALA A 21 2.10 10.99 -16.72
N ALA A 22 2.03 9.77 -17.28
CA ALA A 22 3.20 9.02 -17.74
C ALA A 22 3.98 9.78 -18.82
N ASN A 23 3.28 10.33 -19.81
CA ASN A 23 3.89 11.14 -20.87
C ASN A 23 4.50 12.44 -20.33
N THR A 24 3.82 13.11 -19.40
CA THR A 24 4.30 14.36 -18.78
C THR A 24 5.55 14.13 -17.94
N LEU A 25 5.56 13.06 -17.13
CA LEU A 25 6.66 12.72 -16.25
C LEU A 25 7.77 11.91 -16.92
N LYS A 26 7.57 11.48 -18.17
CA LYS A 26 8.46 10.61 -18.95
C LYS A 26 8.79 9.29 -18.23
N VAL A 27 7.77 8.70 -17.63
CA VAL A 27 7.85 7.40 -16.95
C VAL A 27 6.80 6.45 -17.53
N ARG A 28 6.99 5.16 -17.31
CA ARG A 28 6.03 4.17 -17.80
C ARG A 28 4.71 4.25 -17.03
N PRO A 29 3.56 4.12 -17.69
CA PRO A 29 2.24 4.26 -17.07
C PRO A 29 1.98 3.24 -15.96
N GLU A 30 2.60 2.06 -15.99
CA GLU A 30 2.48 1.04 -14.94
C GLU A 30 3.02 1.53 -13.59
N PHE A 31 4.05 2.37 -13.59
CA PHE A 31 4.55 2.98 -12.36
C PHE A 31 3.56 3.99 -11.77
N ILE A 32 2.92 4.78 -12.64
CA ILE A 32 1.89 5.76 -12.21
C ILE A 32 0.67 5.04 -11.64
N GLU A 33 0.23 3.98 -12.30
CA GLU A 33 -0.91 3.19 -11.82
C GLU A 33 -0.61 2.54 -10.46
N LYS A 34 0.55 1.93 -10.32
CA LYS A 34 0.99 1.33 -9.05
C LYS A 34 1.09 2.37 -7.94
N ASP A 35 1.67 3.53 -8.24
CA ASP A 35 1.82 4.64 -7.29
C ASP A 35 0.47 5.17 -6.81
N TYR A 36 -0.52 5.23 -7.71
CA TYR A 36 -1.90 5.58 -7.36
C TYR A 36 -2.49 4.59 -6.35
N TRP A 37 -2.37 3.28 -6.58
CA TRP A 37 -2.93 2.27 -5.69
C TRP A 37 -2.21 2.21 -4.34
N ILE A 38 -0.90 2.39 -4.31
CA ILE A 38 -0.13 2.56 -3.07
C ILE A 38 -0.64 3.78 -2.31
N THR A 39 -0.88 4.90 -3.00
CA THR A 39 -1.40 6.12 -2.37
C THR A 39 -2.80 5.91 -1.80
N CYS A 40 -3.69 5.21 -2.50
CA CYS A 40 -5.00 4.84 -1.98
C CYS A 40 -4.91 3.99 -0.70
N ALA A 41 -4.03 3.00 -0.66
CA ALA A 41 -3.84 2.16 0.52
C ALA A 41 -3.30 2.94 1.71
N LEU A 42 -2.33 3.84 1.49
CA LEU A 42 -1.77 4.71 2.52
C LEU A 42 -2.80 5.73 3.03
N GLN A 43 -3.63 6.27 2.15
CA GLN A 43 -4.73 7.16 2.55
C GLN A 43 -5.72 6.45 3.48
N ARG A 44 -6.10 5.20 3.16
CA ARG A 44 -6.96 4.39 4.03
C ARG A 44 -6.31 4.12 5.38
N MET A 45 -5.01 3.85 5.38
CA MET A 45 -4.25 3.67 6.63
C MET A 45 -4.29 4.94 7.48
N SER A 46 -4.03 6.12 6.90
CA SER A 46 -4.02 7.39 7.63
C SER A 46 -5.40 7.77 8.19
N GLN A 47 -6.47 7.30 7.57
CA GLN A 47 -7.86 7.52 8.00
C GLN A 47 -8.39 6.40 8.92
N ASN A 48 -7.59 5.36 9.17
CA ASN A 48 -7.99 4.27 10.05
C ASN A 48 -8.05 4.75 11.50
N VAL A 49 -9.04 4.27 12.26
CA VAL A 49 -9.20 4.60 13.69
C VAL A 49 -8.01 4.19 14.56
N ASN A 50 -7.14 3.34 14.04
CA ASN A 50 -5.93 2.88 14.71
C ASN A 50 -4.65 3.41 14.04
N ALA A 51 -4.73 4.50 13.26
CA ALA A 51 -3.56 5.06 12.57
C ALA A 51 -2.41 5.40 13.54
N GLU A 52 -2.74 5.85 14.76
CA GLU A 52 -1.79 6.15 15.82
C GLU A 52 -0.99 4.95 16.34
N LYS A 53 -1.47 3.72 16.09
CA LYS A 53 -0.83 2.47 16.53
C LYS A 53 0.17 1.90 15.53
N VAL A 54 0.39 2.60 14.44
CA VAL A 54 1.24 2.12 13.36
C VAL A 54 2.15 3.20 12.81
N VAL A 55 3.30 2.78 12.29
CA VAL A 55 4.25 3.66 11.60
C VAL A 55 4.49 3.15 10.20
N PHE A 56 4.35 4.04 9.23
CA PHE A 56 4.76 3.80 7.85
C PHE A 56 6.29 3.89 7.76
N LYS A 57 6.92 2.82 7.29
CA LYS A 57 8.37 2.69 7.22
C LYS A 57 8.84 2.20 5.85
N GLY A 58 10.11 1.84 5.76
CA GLY A 58 10.71 1.28 4.55
C GLY A 58 10.98 2.31 3.46
N GLY A 59 11.41 1.81 2.29
CA GLY A 59 11.79 2.65 1.15
C GLY A 59 10.66 3.53 0.61
N THR A 60 9.43 3.04 0.69
CA THR A 60 8.24 3.78 0.24
C THR A 60 7.94 4.98 1.14
N SER A 61 8.22 4.89 2.45
CA SER A 61 8.08 6.04 3.34
C SER A 61 9.09 7.15 3.01
N LEU A 62 10.31 6.80 2.62
CA LEU A 62 11.34 7.77 2.24
C LEU A 62 10.95 8.57 0.99
N SER A 63 10.25 7.96 0.04
CA SER A 63 9.79 8.65 -1.16
C SER A 63 8.48 9.41 -0.94
N LYS A 64 7.48 8.81 -0.28
CA LYS A 64 6.13 9.38 -0.19
C LYS A 64 5.92 10.31 1.00
N ALA A 65 6.45 9.96 2.18
CA ALA A 65 6.28 10.77 3.37
C ALA A 65 7.40 11.82 3.51
N TYR A 66 8.65 11.40 3.38
CA TYR A 66 9.81 12.27 3.59
C TYR A 66 10.31 12.97 2.33
N ARG A 67 9.94 12.49 1.13
CA ARG A 67 10.33 13.06 -0.18
C ARG A 67 11.85 13.21 -0.37
N ILE A 68 12.63 12.34 0.25
CA ILE A 68 14.10 12.36 0.16
C ILE A 68 14.65 11.45 -0.94
N THR A 69 13.79 10.67 -1.58
CA THR A 69 14.16 9.84 -2.73
C THR A 69 13.15 10.05 -3.86
N ASN A 70 13.65 10.19 -5.10
CA ASN A 70 12.83 10.31 -6.30
C ASN A 70 12.75 8.97 -7.03
N ARG A 71 12.20 7.96 -6.38
CA ARG A 71 12.00 6.65 -6.98
C ARG A 71 10.58 6.15 -6.77
N PHE A 72 10.09 5.39 -7.71
CA PHE A 72 8.87 4.60 -7.50
C PHE A 72 9.16 3.47 -6.53
N SER A 73 8.18 3.18 -5.70
CA SER A 73 8.22 2.10 -4.71
C SER A 73 7.15 1.07 -5.02
N GLU A 74 7.37 -0.15 -4.58
CA GLU A 74 6.52 -1.29 -4.93
C GLU A 74 5.76 -1.86 -3.74
N ASP A 75 6.26 -1.62 -2.54
CA ASP A 75 5.82 -2.26 -1.31
C ASP A 75 5.40 -1.23 -0.26
N ILE A 76 4.47 -1.61 0.61
CA ILE A 76 4.04 -0.82 1.76
C ILE A 76 4.48 -1.57 3.02
N ASP A 77 5.39 -0.97 3.77
CA ASP A 77 5.91 -1.52 5.02
C ASP A 77 5.35 -0.75 6.22
N ILE A 78 4.69 -1.48 7.12
CA ILE A 78 4.08 -0.93 8.33
C ILE A 78 4.66 -1.62 9.56
N ALA A 79 5.00 -0.83 10.58
CA ALA A 79 5.31 -1.34 11.91
C ALA A 79 4.17 -1.04 12.89
N VAL A 80 3.82 -2.01 13.72
CA VAL A 80 2.89 -1.81 14.84
C VAL A 80 3.67 -1.29 16.04
N ILE A 81 3.24 -0.16 16.61
CA ILE A 81 3.82 0.43 17.81
C ILE A 81 3.29 -0.34 19.03
N ASP A 82 4.15 -0.50 20.05
CA ASP A 82 3.80 -1.12 21.33
C ASP A 82 3.06 -2.45 21.18
N ALA A 83 3.52 -3.27 20.25
CA ALA A 83 2.91 -4.55 19.92
C ALA A 83 2.76 -5.50 21.13
N ASP A 84 3.60 -5.34 22.15
CA ASP A 84 3.57 -6.13 23.38
C ASP A 84 2.41 -5.73 24.32
N SER A 85 1.74 -4.61 24.07
CA SER A 85 0.51 -4.22 24.78
C SER A 85 -0.71 -5.05 24.35
N PHE A 86 -0.63 -5.77 23.23
CA PHE A 86 -1.69 -6.63 22.72
C PHE A 86 -1.50 -8.07 23.20
N SER A 87 -2.59 -8.78 23.48
CA SER A 87 -2.54 -10.25 23.50
C SER A 87 -2.26 -10.80 22.08
N GLY A 88 -1.70 -12.00 21.98
CA GLY A 88 -1.36 -12.60 20.67
C GLY A 88 -2.55 -12.67 19.69
N ASN A 89 -3.75 -12.97 20.17
CA ASN A 89 -4.95 -13.01 19.34
C ASN A 89 -5.44 -11.61 18.95
N GLN A 90 -5.35 -10.64 19.85
CA GLN A 90 -5.69 -9.25 19.55
C GLN A 90 -4.76 -8.68 18.49
N LEU A 91 -3.46 -8.88 18.63
CA LEU A 91 -2.46 -8.43 17.68
C LEU A 91 -2.68 -9.02 16.29
N LYS A 92 -2.88 -10.34 16.21
CA LYS A 92 -3.18 -11.03 14.94
C LYS A 92 -4.44 -10.48 14.26
N THR A 93 -5.50 -10.24 15.05
CA THR A 93 -6.76 -9.69 14.54
C THR A 93 -6.57 -8.25 14.07
N PHE A 94 -5.84 -7.44 14.84
CA PHE A 94 -5.50 -6.06 14.50
C PHE A 94 -4.75 -5.97 13.18
N ILE A 95 -3.66 -6.72 13.03
CA ILE A 95 -2.83 -6.73 11.81
C ILE A 95 -3.67 -7.13 10.58
N LYS A 96 -4.47 -8.19 10.70
CA LYS A 96 -5.32 -8.66 9.59
C LYS A 96 -6.38 -7.61 9.20
N ARG A 97 -7.02 -6.99 10.20
CA ARG A 97 -8.02 -5.95 9.94
C ARG A 97 -7.40 -4.74 9.27
N LEU A 98 -6.25 -4.26 9.77
CA LEU A 98 -5.53 -3.15 9.17
C LEU A 98 -5.19 -3.43 7.69
N ALA A 99 -4.61 -4.59 7.41
CA ALA A 99 -4.26 -4.97 6.03
C ALA A 99 -5.50 -5.04 5.13
N LYS A 100 -6.62 -5.58 5.65
CA LYS A 100 -7.90 -5.61 4.93
C LYS A 100 -8.46 -4.22 4.66
N ASP A 101 -8.40 -3.32 5.65
CA ASP A 101 -8.89 -1.94 5.50
C ASP A 101 -8.05 -1.18 4.46
N MET A 102 -6.73 -1.35 4.48
CA MET A 102 -5.81 -0.73 3.51
C MET A 102 -6.05 -1.24 2.08
N SER A 103 -6.36 -2.52 1.94
CA SER A 103 -6.54 -3.20 0.64
C SER A 103 -8.00 -3.24 0.18
N ALA A 104 -8.92 -2.51 0.79
CA ALA A 104 -10.30 -2.43 0.34
C ALA A 104 -10.35 -2.15 -1.18
N ASP A 105 -11.22 -2.69 -1.96
CA ASP A 105 -11.30 -2.61 -3.42
C ASP A 105 -10.21 -3.43 -4.18
N LEU A 106 -9.34 -4.16 -3.48
CA LEU A 106 -8.30 -4.99 -4.09
C LEU A 106 -8.52 -6.47 -3.78
N ASN A 107 -8.09 -7.34 -4.70
CA ASN A 107 -8.18 -8.78 -4.52
C ASN A 107 -6.88 -9.35 -3.95
N GLU A 108 -6.96 -10.06 -2.84
CA GLU A 108 -5.79 -10.73 -2.29
C GLU A 108 -5.37 -11.92 -3.15
N LEU A 109 -4.06 -11.98 -3.46
CA LEU A 109 -3.42 -13.11 -4.14
C LEU A 109 -2.61 -13.93 -3.14
N VAL A 110 -2.88 -15.23 -3.08
CA VAL A 110 -2.06 -16.16 -2.31
C VAL A 110 -0.90 -16.63 -3.19
N VAL A 111 0.31 -16.20 -2.86
CA VAL A 111 1.52 -16.59 -3.58
C VAL A 111 2.40 -17.44 -2.65
N PRO A 112 2.66 -18.71 -2.99
CA PRO A 112 3.52 -19.58 -2.19
C PRO A 112 4.89 -18.93 -1.94
N ASN A 113 5.42 -19.09 -0.73
CA ASN A 113 6.71 -18.56 -0.28
C ASN A 113 6.81 -17.00 -0.23
N VAL A 114 5.76 -16.27 -0.59
CA VAL A 114 5.72 -14.81 -0.51
C VAL A 114 4.71 -14.35 0.53
N THR A 115 3.49 -14.90 0.50
CA THR A 115 2.44 -14.52 1.46
C THR A 115 2.65 -15.24 2.79
N SER A 116 2.51 -14.49 3.89
CA SER A 116 2.63 -15.01 5.26
C SER A 116 1.62 -14.33 6.17
N LYS A 117 0.91 -15.09 6.99
CA LYS A 117 -0.15 -14.59 7.88
C LYS A 117 0.05 -15.07 9.32
N GLY A 118 1.21 -14.73 9.87
CA GLY A 118 1.54 -14.99 11.26
C GLY A 118 0.81 -14.11 12.27
N SER A 119 1.11 -14.31 13.55
CA SER A 119 0.57 -13.49 14.65
C SER A 119 1.27 -12.14 14.79
N ARG A 120 2.56 -12.06 14.44
CA ARG A 120 3.42 -10.87 14.55
C ARG A 120 3.93 -10.36 13.20
N PHE A 121 3.62 -11.06 12.13
CA PHE A 121 4.06 -10.74 10.78
C PHE A 121 2.95 -11.09 9.80
N TYR A 122 2.62 -10.15 8.94
CA TYR A 122 1.65 -10.30 7.88
C TYR A 122 2.24 -9.74 6.60
N LYS A 123 2.22 -10.54 5.54
CA LYS A 123 2.69 -10.16 4.22
C LYS A 123 1.74 -10.71 3.19
N ALA A 124 1.14 -9.85 2.41
CA ALA A 124 0.18 -10.25 1.39
C ALA A 124 0.32 -9.40 0.13
N ILE A 125 0.00 -10.03 -0.99
CA ILE A 125 -0.04 -9.39 -2.31
C ILE A 125 -1.50 -9.10 -2.63
N TYR A 126 -1.76 -7.91 -3.15
CA TYR A 126 -3.08 -7.49 -3.57
C TYR A 126 -3.05 -7.05 -5.04
N GLN A 127 -3.98 -7.61 -5.80
CA GLN A 127 -4.15 -7.29 -7.20
C GLN A 127 -5.13 -6.14 -7.37
N TYR A 128 -4.73 -5.15 -8.17
CA TYR A 128 -5.59 -4.08 -8.64
C TYR A 128 -5.96 -4.25 -10.11
N PRO A 129 -7.08 -3.65 -10.59
CA PRO A 129 -7.40 -3.62 -12.00
C PRO A 129 -6.24 -2.96 -12.77
N ASN A 130 -5.56 -3.72 -13.62
CA ASN A 130 -4.45 -3.23 -14.44
C ASN A 130 -5.00 -2.68 -15.76
N LEU A 131 -5.12 -1.36 -15.86
CA LEU A 131 -5.74 -0.69 -17.01
C LEU A 131 -4.75 -0.32 -18.13
N VAL A 132 -3.47 -0.22 -17.81
CA VAL A 132 -2.45 0.23 -18.78
C VAL A 132 -1.66 -0.92 -19.40
N GLY A 133 -2.00 -2.15 -19.04
CA GLY A 133 -1.41 -3.35 -19.62
C GLY A 133 -0.04 -3.73 -19.07
N LEU A 134 0.34 -4.98 -19.29
CA LEU A 134 1.64 -5.52 -18.91
C LEU A 134 2.60 -5.37 -20.08
N THR A 135 3.48 -4.39 -20.05
CA THR A 135 4.47 -4.18 -21.12
C THR A 135 5.86 -4.69 -20.76
N SER A 136 6.13 -5.06 -19.51
CA SER A 136 7.41 -5.68 -19.15
C SER A 136 7.38 -6.51 -17.86
N SER A 137 8.24 -7.55 -17.84
CA SER A 137 8.47 -8.43 -16.68
C SER A 137 9.22 -7.77 -15.51
N ALA A 138 9.73 -6.54 -15.70
CA ALA A 138 10.59 -5.88 -14.71
C ALA A 138 9.83 -5.25 -13.53
N VAL A 139 8.53 -5.02 -13.69
CA VAL A 139 7.65 -4.53 -12.63
C VAL A 139 6.56 -5.56 -12.43
N LYS A 140 6.29 -5.96 -11.21
CA LYS A 140 5.09 -6.76 -10.88
C LYS A 140 3.86 -5.88 -11.02
N ALA A 141 3.52 -5.52 -12.25
CA ALA A 141 2.39 -4.68 -12.59
C ALA A 141 1.08 -5.36 -12.13
N GLY A 142 0.09 -4.55 -11.82
CA GLY A 142 -1.19 -5.05 -11.33
C GLY A 142 -1.20 -5.52 -9.87
N GLN A 143 -0.08 -5.37 -9.14
CA GLN A 143 0.04 -5.88 -7.77
C GLN A 143 0.73 -4.87 -6.86
N ILE A 144 0.27 -4.78 -5.61
CA ILE A 144 0.99 -4.15 -4.49
C ILE A 144 1.22 -5.17 -3.40
N LEU A 145 2.32 -5.01 -2.67
CA LEU A 145 2.65 -5.82 -1.51
C LEU A 145 2.43 -4.97 -0.25
N ILE A 146 1.70 -5.52 0.72
CA ILE A 146 1.53 -4.92 2.04
C ILE A 146 2.17 -5.84 3.07
N GLU A 147 3.12 -5.29 3.79
CA GLU A 147 3.77 -5.94 4.92
C GLU A 147 3.46 -5.19 6.22
N VAL A 148 2.97 -5.89 7.22
CA VAL A 148 2.76 -5.37 8.57
C VAL A 148 3.51 -6.24 9.55
N ASN A 149 4.41 -5.65 10.34
CA ASN A 149 5.20 -6.41 11.29
C ASN A 149 5.34 -5.69 12.64
N THR A 150 5.87 -6.42 13.62
CA THR A 150 6.05 -5.97 15.00
C THR A 150 7.50 -6.12 15.47
N TYR A 151 8.43 -6.29 14.53
CA TYR A 151 9.84 -6.58 14.87
C TYR A 151 10.65 -5.32 15.19
N ALA A 152 10.13 -4.16 14.84
CA ALA A 152 10.71 -2.89 15.22
C ALA A 152 9.67 -2.06 15.97
N ASN A 153 10.11 -1.31 16.98
CA ASN A 153 9.28 -0.32 17.65
C ASN A 153 9.82 1.08 17.28
N PRO A 154 9.53 1.55 16.06
CA PRO A 154 10.02 2.84 15.60
C PRO A 154 9.30 3.94 16.34
N TYR A 155 10.04 4.91 16.85
CA TYR A 155 9.44 6.15 17.34
C TYR A 155 9.03 7.02 16.13
N PRO A 156 7.76 7.44 16.04
CA PRO A 156 7.35 8.37 15.01
C PRO A 156 8.06 9.71 15.24
N TYR A 157 8.75 10.22 14.23
CA TYR A 157 9.22 11.59 14.23
C TYR A 157 8.06 12.50 13.89
N THR A 158 7.73 13.40 14.80
CA THR A 158 6.87 14.55 14.49
C THR A 158 7.78 15.69 14.02
N TYR A 159 7.48 16.23 12.84
CA TYR A 159 8.13 17.44 12.32
C TYR A 159 7.28 18.66 12.68
#